data_247d9cb6b36128a7af96fce604fa160e
#
_entry.id   247d9cb6b36128a7af96fce604fa160e
#
_cell.length_a   1.000
_cell.length_b   1.000
_cell.length_c   1.000
_cell.angle_alpha   90.00
_cell.angle_beta   90.00
_cell.angle_gamma   90.00
#
_symmetry.space_group_name_H-M   'P 1'
#
loop_
_entity.id
_entity.type
_entity.pdbx_description
1 polymer ?
#
loop_
_entity_poly.entity_id
_entity_poly.type
_entity_poly.pdbx_seq_one_letter_code
_entity_poly.pdbx_strand_id
1 'polypeptide(L)'
;MGAKDQGADAIEGRWLVIPRTLCFITHGRDVLLLKRGMHKRVYPGRYNGVGGHIERDEDPLTSALREMQEETGLAIEEVRLRGLIHVDAGSANGIMVFVFSARATSREFAPCDEGTLEWVPLDAAADLPLVEDLPALLPLLFDAPDDGRLFYAHSSYDADDQPVLLFAEHGARAPQSPPYGGTDAPLVR
;
A
#
# COMPACT_ATOMS: atom_id res chain seq x y z
N MET A 1 1.51 -15.21 30.97
CA MET A 1 1.51 -15.24 29.49
C MET A 1 2.79 -14.59 28.99
N GLY A 2 3.51 -15.23 28.10
CA GLY A 2 4.77 -14.74 27.52
C GLY A 2 4.72 -14.79 25.98
N ALA A 3 5.84 -14.50 25.31
CA ALA A 3 5.90 -14.45 23.85
C ALA A 3 5.45 -15.76 23.17
N LYS A 4 5.72 -16.92 23.79
CA LYS A 4 5.31 -18.24 23.27
C LYS A 4 3.80 -18.46 23.28
N ASP A 5 3.08 -17.75 24.14
CA ASP A 5 1.61 -17.88 24.26
C ASP A 5 0.86 -17.08 23.18
N GLN A 6 1.58 -16.29 22.36
CA GLN A 6 1.01 -15.51 21.26
C GLN A 6 0.70 -16.37 20.02
N GLY A 7 1.22 -17.62 19.94
CA GLY A 7 0.96 -18.53 18.83
C GLY A 7 1.59 -18.10 17.50
N ALA A 8 2.62 -17.25 17.52
CA ALA A 8 3.27 -16.76 16.29
C ALA A 8 3.99 -17.85 15.49
N ASP A 9 4.22 -19.00 16.10
CA ASP A 9 4.79 -20.22 15.51
C ASP A 9 3.73 -21.23 15.04
N ALA A 10 2.44 -20.97 15.31
CA ALA A 10 1.32 -21.80 14.87
C ALA A 10 0.94 -21.50 13.40
N ILE A 11 1.87 -21.71 12.47
CA ILE A 11 1.76 -21.32 11.06
C ILE A 11 1.18 -22.43 10.16
N GLU A 12 1.06 -23.67 10.64
CA GLU A 12 0.56 -24.78 9.83
C GLU A 12 -0.88 -24.48 9.30
N GLY A 13 -1.07 -24.60 8.00
CA GLY A 13 -2.33 -24.29 7.34
C GLY A 13 -2.71 -22.79 7.35
N ARG A 14 -1.78 -21.89 7.68
CA ARG A 14 -1.99 -20.45 7.65
C ARG A 14 -1.29 -19.83 6.45
N TRP A 15 -1.98 -18.91 5.80
CA TRP A 15 -1.37 -18.06 4.81
C TRP A 15 -0.73 -16.86 5.51
N LEU A 16 0.55 -16.63 5.23
CA LEU A 16 1.33 -15.57 5.86
C LEU A 16 1.36 -14.35 4.96
N VAL A 17 1.44 -13.17 5.57
CA VAL A 17 1.55 -11.91 4.83
C VAL A 17 2.80 -11.14 5.25
N ILE A 18 3.42 -10.48 4.29
CA ILE A 18 4.55 -9.57 4.47
C ILE A 18 3.97 -8.16 4.68
N PRO A 19 4.16 -7.54 5.85
CA PRO A 19 3.65 -6.20 6.09
C PRO A 19 4.49 -5.14 5.37
N ARG A 20 3.82 -4.17 4.75
CA ARG A 20 4.44 -3.03 4.04
C ARG A 20 3.68 -1.74 4.29
N THR A 21 4.35 -0.62 4.08
CA THR A 21 3.75 0.70 4.01
C THR A 21 3.70 1.21 2.57
N LEU A 22 2.70 2.02 2.27
CA LEU A 22 2.59 2.80 1.03
C LEU A 22 2.11 4.19 1.41
N CYS A 23 2.92 5.21 1.12
CA CYS A 23 2.73 6.55 1.61
C CYS A 23 2.58 7.53 0.44
N PHE A 24 1.55 8.38 0.50
CA PHE A 24 1.29 9.45 -0.45
C PHE A 24 1.45 10.79 0.24
N ILE A 25 2.48 11.53 -0.16
CA ILE A 25 2.84 12.83 0.42
C ILE A 25 2.30 13.92 -0.49
N THR A 26 1.59 14.90 0.07
CA THR A 26 1.07 16.04 -0.68
C THR A 26 1.74 17.35 -0.28
N HIS A 27 1.79 18.28 -1.22
CA HIS A 27 2.09 19.69 -0.97
C HIS A 27 1.17 20.55 -1.85
N GLY A 28 0.22 21.24 -1.21
CA GLY A 28 -0.85 21.94 -1.94
C GLY A 28 -1.74 20.96 -2.69
N ARG A 29 -1.79 21.08 -4.02
CA ARG A 29 -2.55 20.18 -4.91
C ARG A 29 -1.69 19.14 -5.62
N ASP A 30 -0.42 19.04 -5.27
CA ASP A 30 0.49 18.08 -5.88
C ASP A 30 0.73 16.90 -4.93
N VAL A 31 0.87 15.71 -5.49
CA VAL A 31 1.31 14.50 -4.82
C VAL A 31 2.74 14.17 -5.24
N LEU A 32 3.57 13.76 -4.29
CA LEU A 32 4.91 13.25 -4.56
C LEU A 32 4.80 11.79 -4.99
N LEU A 33 5.23 11.51 -6.21
CA LEU A 33 5.31 10.15 -6.73
C LEU A 33 6.76 9.76 -7.02
N LEU A 34 7.06 8.49 -6.76
CA LEU A 34 8.34 7.86 -7.07
C LEU A 34 8.23 7.11 -8.40
N LYS A 35 8.90 7.61 -9.43
CA LYS A 35 9.14 6.84 -10.65
C LYS A 35 10.24 5.81 -10.40
N ARG A 36 9.86 4.56 -10.28
CA ARG A 36 10.77 3.47 -9.94
C ARG A 36 11.89 3.31 -10.96
N GLY A 37 13.10 3.11 -10.48
CA GLY A 37 14.27 2.92 -11.33
C GLY A 37 14.12 1.69 -12.24
N MET A 38 14.65 1.78 -13.48
CA MET A 38 14.60 0.69 -14.47
C MET A 38 15.35 -0.57 -14.02
N HIS A 39 16.21 -0.47 -13.01
CA HIS A 39 16.94 -1.60 -12.42
C HIS A 39 16.15 -2.37 -11.36
N LYS A 40 14.98 -1.85 -10.94
CA LYS A 40 14.13 -2.49 -9.92
C LYS A 40 13.39 -3.68 -10.52
N ARG A 41 13.26 -4.76 -9.72
CA ARG A 41 12.57 -5.98 -10.14
C ARG A 41 11.05 -5.81 -10.23
N VAL A 42 10.47 -4.99 -9.35
CA VAL A 42 9.02 -4.79 -9.23
C VAL A 42 8.67 -3.43 -9.82
N TYR A 43 7.78 -3.39 -10.80
CA TYR A 43 7.26 -2.20 -11.46
C TYR A 43 8.33 -1.21 -11.98
N PRO A 44 9.35 -1.65 -12.75
CA PRO A 44 10.36 -0.73 -13.29
C PRO A 44 9.73 0.34 -14.17
N GLY A 45 10.12 1.60 -13.97
CA GLY A 45 9.66 2.76 -14.74
C GLY A 45 8.23 3.23 -14.45
N ARG A 46 7.49 2.55 -13.56
CA ARG A 46 6.16 2.98 -13.14
C ARG A 46 6.21 3.92 -11.94
N TYR A 47 5.20 4.78 -11.82
CA TYR A 47 5.04 5.68 -10.68
C TYR A 47 4.27 4.99 -9.56
N ASN A 48 4.76 5.19 -8.33
CA ASN A 48 4.16 4.69 -7.10
C ASN A 48 4.26 5.75 -5.99
N GLY A 49 3.62 5.51 -4.85
CA GLY A 49 3.94 6.18 -3.61
C GLY A 49 5.31 5.72 -3.07
N VAL A 50 5.80 6.39 -2.04
CA VAL A 50 6.98 6.00 -1.26
C VAL A 50 6.60 4.96 -0.21
N GLY A 51 7.57 4.16 0.28
CA GLY A 51 7.30 3.18 1.33
C GLY A 51 8.03 1.85 1.10
N GLY A 52 7.96 0.98 2.08
CA GLY A 52 8.71 -0.28 2.08
C GLY A 52 8.21 -1.30 3.07
N HIS A 53 9.12 -2.16 3.53
CA HIS A 53 8.82 -3.20 4.49
C HIS A 53 8.74 -2.65 5.91
N ILE A 54 7.81 -3.18 6.69
CA ILE A 54 7.79 -2.93 8.13
C ILE A 54 8.80 -3.86 8.77
N GLU A 55 9.79 -3.28 9.43
CA GLU A 55 10.83 -4.05 10.10
C GLU A 55 10.30 -4.69 11.40
N ARG A 56 11.07 -5.63 11.95
CA ARG A 56 10.63 -6.47 13.07
C ARG A 56 10.29 -5.68 14.33
N ASP A 57 10.96 -4.58 14.56
CA ASP A 57 10.89 -3.74 15.77
C ASP A 57 10.13 -2.43 15.56
N GLU A 58 9.36 -2.33 14.45
CA GLU A 58 8.56 -1.18 14.09
C GLU A 58 7.06 -1.48 14.14
N ASP A 59 6.28 -0.48 14.47
CA ASP A 59 4.86 -0.43 14.13
C ASP A 59 4.65 0.22 12.73
N PRO A 60 3.46 0.09 12.12
CA PRO A 60 3.22 0.61 10.77
C PRO A 60 3.41 2.13 10.63
N LEU A 61 3.13 2.93 11.65
CA LEU A 61 3.32 4.39 11.60
C LEU A 61 4.80 4.76 11.68
N THR A 62 5.55 4.11 12.57
CA THR A 62 7.00 4.28 12.69
C THR A 62 7.69 3.93 11.38
N SER A 63 7.33 2.81 10.77
CA SER A 63 7.85 2.42 9.45
C SER A 63 7.51 3.44 8.37
N ALA A 64 6.26 3.91 8.30
CA ALA A 64 5.85 4.92 7.32
C ALA A 64 6.66 6.22 7.45
N LEU A 65 6.88 6.68 8.69
CA LEU A 65 7.69 7.88 8.95
C LEU A 65 9.16 7.69 8.55
N ARG A 66 9.74 6.52 8.86
CA ARG A 66 11.12 6.18 8.47
C ARG A 66 11.27 6.16 6.95
N GLU A 67 10.40 5.42 6.24
CA GLU A 67 10.45 5.31 4.78
C GLU A 67 10.29 6.68 4.10
N MET A 68 9.30 7.49 4.54
CA MET A 68 9.14 8.85 4.01
C MET A 68 10.40 9.70 4.23
N GLN A 69 11.03 9.59 5.41
CA GLN A 69 12.24 10.34 5.70
C GLN A 69 13.44 9.84 4.88
N GLU A 70 13.64 8.52 4.78
CA GLU A 70 14.76 7.90 4.06
C GLU A 70 14.68 8.15 2.56
N GLU A 71 13.49 7.99 1.97
CA GLU A 71 13.31 8.12 0.53
C GLU A 71 13.18 9.57 0.06
N THR A 72 12.74 10.50 0.91
CA THR A 72 12.46 11.87 0.45
C THR A 72 13.23 12.97 1.17
N GLY A 73 13.64 12.75 2.42
CA GLY A 73 14.24 13.78 3.27
C GLY A 73 13.29 14.91 3.66
N LEU A 74 12.00 14.81 3.33
CA LEU A 74 11.01 15.85 3.59
C LEU A 74 10.64 15.94 5.07
N ALA A 75 10.40 17.15 5.55
CA ALA A 75 9.71 17.36 6.81
C ALA A 75 8.21 17.14 6.61
N ILE A 76 7.67 16.13 7.32
CA ILE A 76 6.32 15.60 7.14
C ILE A 76 5.45 15.96 8.33
N GLU A 77 4.20 16.29 8.07
CA GLU A 77 3.15 16.50 9.06
C GLU A 77 1.82 15.87 8.62
N GLU A 78 0.85 15.83 9.54
CA GLU A 78 -0.50 15.30 9.26
C GLU A 78 -0.50 13.86 8.69
N VAL A 79 0.37 12.99 9.22
CA VAL A 79 0.42 11.60 8.81
C VAL A 79 -0.83 10.87 9.30
N ARG A 80 -1.55 10.22 8.38
CA ARG A 80 -2.79 9.50 8.66
C ARG A 80 -2.82 8.16 7.96
N LEU A 81 -3.19 7.11 8.70
CA LEU A 81 -3.58 5.85 8.09
C LEU A 81 -4.90 6.05 7.36
N ARG A 82 -4.94 5.67 6.08
CA ARG A 82 -6.10 5.83 5.20
C ARG A 82 -6.79 4.49 4.91
N GLY A 83 -6.06 3.41 4.92
CA GLY A 83 -6.63 2.10 4.69
C GLY A 83 -5.62 0.96 4.69
N LEU A 84 -6.16 -0.24 4.45
CA LEU A 84 -5.40 -1.48 4.37
C LEU A 84 -5.74 -2.22 3.09
N ILE A 85 -4.71 -2.76 2.44
CA ILE A 85 -4.87 -3.59 1.25
C ILE A 85 -4.25 -4.95 1.53
N HIS A 86 -5.04 -5.99 1.40
CA HIS A 86 -4.59 -7.38 1.47
C HIS A 86 -4.33 -7.88 0.06
N VAL A 87 -3.09 -8.19 -0.29
CA VAL A 87 -2.69 -8.53 -1.65
C VAL A 87 -2.38 -10.02 -1.75
N ASP A 88 -3.13 -10.71 -2.62
CA ASP A 88 -2.85 -12.05 -3.09
C ASP A 88 -2.26 -11.98 -4.51
N ALA A 89 -0.95 -12.17 -4.61
CA ALA A 89 -0.22 -12.21 -5.88
C ALA A 89 0.00 -13.65 -6.38
N GLY A 90 -0.82 -14.61 -5.94
CA GLY A 90 -0.69 -16.03 -6.32
C GLY A 90 0.58 -16.71 -5.78
N SER A 91 1.19 -16.13 -4.75
CA SER A 91 2.43 -16.64 -4.13
C SER A 91 2.14 -17.38 -2.82
N ALA A 92 3.15 -18.09 -2.30
CA ALA A 92 3.05 -18.78 -1.01
C ALA A 92 2.73 -17.80 0.14
N ASN A 93 3.16 -16.55 0.03
CA ASN A 93 2.88 -15.48 0.99
C ASN A 93 2.17 -14.33 0.29
N GLY A 94 1.27 -13.66 1.02
CA GLY A 94 0.64 -12.42 0.59
C GLY A 94 1.37 -11.19 1.09
N ILE A 95 0.76 -10.03 0.85
CA ILE A 95 1.25 -8.75 1.33
C ILE A 95 0.11 -8.03 2.06
N MET A 96 0.40 -7.43 3.21
CA MET A 96 -0.50 -6.50 3.89
C MET A 96 0.08 -5.10 3.76
N VAL A 97 -0.62 -4.23 3.03
CA VAL A 97 -0.18 -2.85 2.79
C VAL A 97 -0.97 -1.90 3.70
N PHE A 98 -0.26 -1.13 4.50
CA PHE A 98 -0.79 -0.02 5.27
C PHE A 98 -0.63 1.26 4.45
N VAL A 99 -1.74 1.85 4.01
CA VAL A 99 -1.74 3.04 3.15
C VAL A 99 -1.85 4.29 4.01
N PHE A 100 -0.88 5.18 3.87
CA PHE A 100 -0.83 6.45 4.59
C PHE A 100 -0.94 7.64 3.63
N SER A 101 -1.53 8.71 4.11
CA SER A 101 -1.39 10.05 3.52
C SER A 101 -0.64 10.97 4.47
N ALA A 102 0.09 11.92 3.91
CA ALA A 102 0.86 12.87 4.68
C ALA A 102 0.96 14.21 3.94
N ARG A 103 1.35 15.28 4.65
CA ARG A 103 1.61 16.58 4.07
C ARG A 103 3.07 16.98 4.28
N ALA A 104 3.75 17.42 3.21
CA ALA A 104 5.08 18.00 3.30
C ALA A 104 5.00 19.50 3.61
N THR A 105 5.95 19.99 4.41
CA THR A 105 6.08 21.42 4.71
C THR A 105 6.85 22.20 3.66
N SER A 106 7.59 21.49 2.78
CA SER A 106 8.34 22.07 1.66
C SER A 106 8.30 21.13 0.43
N ARG A 107 8.78 21.64 -0.71
CA ARG A 107 8.89 20.84 -1.94
C ARG A 107 10.31 20.31 -2.19
N GLU A 108 11.26 20.68 -1.35
CA GLU A 108 12.67 20.30 -1.51
C GLU A 108 12.91 18.91 -0.92
N PHE A 109 13.05 17.92 -1.79
CA PHE A 109 13.34 16.54 -1.43
C PHE A 109 14.78 16.15 -1.76
N ALA A 110 15.32 15.16 -1.06
CA ALA A 110 16.61 14.57 -1.33
C ALA A 110 16.57 13.58 -2.51
N PRO A 111 17.69 13.31 -3.18
CA PRO A 111 17.77 12.20 -4.15
C PRO A 111 17.40 10.87 -3.51
N CYS A 112 16.71 10.00 -4.27
CA CYS A 112 16.28 8.68 -3.84
C CYS A 112 16.93 7.59 -4.68
N ASP A 113 17.51 6.57 -4.04
CA ASP A 113 18.15 5.43 -4.74
C ASP A 113 17.12 4.46 -5.35
N GLU A 114 15.85 4.55 -4.94
CA GLU A 114 14.76 3.76 -5.46
C GLU A 114 14.31 4.19 -6.88
N GLY A 115 14.56 5.46 -7.23
CA GLY A 115 14.13 6.03 -8.50
C GLY A 115 14.19 7.55 -8.53
N THR A 116 13.28 8.16 -9.26
CA THR A 116 13.17 9.63 -9.38
C THR A 116 11.87 10.09 -8.74
N LEU A 117 11.98 11.02 -7.79
CA LEU A 117 10.83 11.67 -7.17
C LEU A 117 10.34 12.84 -8.03
N GLU A 118 9.04 12.96 -8.17
CA GLU A 118 8.39 14.04 -8.92
C GLU A 118 7.14 14.54 -8.20
N TRP A 119 7.00 15.87 -8.08
CA TRP A 119 5.73 16.49 -7.68
C TRP A 119 4.79 16.52 -8.88
N VAL A 120 3.67 15.84 -8.77
CA VAL A 120 2.68 15.69 -9.84
C VAL A 120 1.36 16.32 -9.39
N PRO A 121 0.74 17.22 -10.18
CA PRO A 121 -0.62 17.67 -9.90
C PRO A 121 -1.58 16.47 -9.81
N LEU A 122 -2.43 16.44 -8.78
CA LEU A 122 -3.35 15.31 -8.55
C LEU A 122 -4.25 15.04 -9.77
N ASP A 123 -4.68 16.10 -10.46
CA ASP A 123 -5.51 16.00 -11.67
C ASP A 123 -4.77 15.50 -12.92
N ALA A 124 -3.43 15.53 -12.91
CA ALA A 124 -2.59 15.01 -13.99
C ALA A 124 -1.98 13.63 -13.66
N ALA A 125 -2.13 13.14 -12.44
CA ALA A 125 -1.51 11.89 -12.02
C ALA A 125 -2.00 10.67 -12.83
N ALA A 126 -3.27 10.66 -13.24
CA ALA A 126 -3.86 9.57 -14.01
C ALA A 126 -3.26 9.40 -15.42
N ASP A 127 -2.59 10.43 -15.96
CA ASP A 127 -1.94 10.38 -17.28
C ASP A 127 -0.56 9.69 -17.24
N LEU A 128 -0.06 9.41 -16.05
CA LEU A 128 1.23 8.77 -15.85
C LEU A 128 1.14 7.25 -15.91
N PRO A 129 2.22 6.53 -16.23
CA PRO A 129 2.28 5.08 -16.14
C PRO A 129 2.33 4.64 -14.67
N LEU A 130 1.20 4.72 -14.00
CA LEU A 130 1.06 4.36 -12.59
C LEU A 130 1.17 2.84 -12.37
N VAL A 131 1.51 2.44 -11.15
CA VAL A 131 1.25 1.09 -10.65
C VAL A 131 -0.27 0.86 -10.65
N GLU A 132 -0.69 -0.35 -10.92
CA GLU A 132 -2.03 -0.72 -11.40
C GLU A 132 -3.18 -0.39 -10.44
N ASP A 133 -2.93 -0.32 -9.14
CA ASP A 133 -3.92 0.00 -8.11
C ASP A 133 -4.05 1.53 -7.85
N LEU A 134 -3.04 2.32 -8.22
CA LEU A 134 -3.02 3.76 -7.97
C LEU A 134 -4.17 4.55 -8.62
N PRO A 135 -4.61 4.24 -9.86
CA PRO A 135 -5.76 4.91 -10.46
C PRO A 135 -7.05 4.82 -9.62
N ALA A 136 -7.20 3.74 -8.83
CA ALA A 136 -8.32 3.58 -7.93
C ALA A 136 -8.05 4.21 -6.55
N LEU A 137 -6.80 4.20 -6.09
CA LEU A 137 -6.42 4.69 -4.77
C LEU A 137 -6.35 6.22 -4.69
N LEU A 138 -5.76 6.90 -5.67
CA LEU A 138 -5.55 8.34 -5.62
C LEU A 138 -6.86 9.13 -5.48
N PRO A 139 -7.93 8.86 -6.27
CA PRO A 139 -9.23 9.52 -6.06
C PRO A 139 -9.84 9.23 -4.69
N LEU A 140 -9.71 7.99 -4.20
CA LEU A 140 -10.20 7.62 -2.88
C LEU A 140 -9.50 8.37 -1.76
N LEU A 141 -8.20 8.65 -1.92
CA LEU A 141 -7.39 9.32 -0.92
C LEU A 141 -7.60 10.84 -0.91
N PHE A 142 -7.84 11.45 -2.08
CA PHE A 142 -7.73 12.90 -2.24
C PHE A 142 -8.97 13.60 -2.80
N ASP A 143 -9.87 12.89 -3.50
CA ASP A 143 -11.10 13.48 -4.04
C ASP A 143 -12.31 13.18 -3.15
N ALA A 144 -12.28 12.08 -2.40
CA ALA A 144 -13.33 11.75 -1.45
C ALA A 144 -13.22 12.62 -0.19
N PRO A 145 -14.37 13.00 0.43
CA PRO A 145 -14.36 13.69 1.72
C PRO A 145 -13.60 12.86 2.76
N ASP A 146 -12.69 13.52 3.47
CA ASP A 146 -11.98 12.88 4.58
C ASP A 146 -12.91 12.81 5.81
N ASP A 147 -13.66 11.74 5.91
CA ASP A 147 -14.56 11.45 7.03
C ASP A 147 -13.87 10.66 8.17
N GLY A 148 -12.56 10.49 8.07
CA GLY A 148 -11.73 9.74 9.03
C GLY A 148 -11.90 8.22 8.97
N ARG A 149 -12.68 7.68 8.00
CA ARG A 149 -12.86 6.24 7.84
C ARG A 149 -11.70 5.61 7.09
N LEU A 150 -11.33 4.41 7.51
CA LEU A 150 -10.36 3.61 6.81
C LEU A 150 -11.05 2.83 5.69
N PHE A 151 -10.45 2.77 4.51
CA PHE A 151 -10.86 1.79 3.52
C PHE A 151 -10.18 0.44 3.78
N TYR A 152 -10.83 -0.62 3.33
CA TYR A 152 -10.30 -1.97 3.33
C TYR A 152 -10.42 -2.53 1.93
N ALA A 153 -9.35 -3.08 1.40
CA ALA A 153 -9.34 -3.63 0.07
C ALA A 153 -8.66 -5.00 0.03
N HIS A 154 -9.09 -5.81 -0.94
CA HIS A 154 -8.42 -7.02 -1.36
C HIS A 154 -7.96 -6.85 -2.80
N SER A 155 -6.69 -7.08 -3.06
CA SER A 155 -6.08 -7.06 -4.38
C SER A 155 -5.70 -8.49 -4.77
N SER A 156 -6.07 -8.90 -5.97
CA SER A 156 -5.74 -10.21 -6.55
C SER A 156 -5.54 -10.06 -8.06
N TYR A 157 -5.30 -11.17 -8.75
CA TYR A 157 -5.15 -11.20 -10.20
C TYR A 157 -6.15 -12.19 -10.79
N ASP A 158 -6.75 -11.84 -11.93
CA ASP A 158 -7.65 -12.72 -12.66
C ASP A 158 -6.88 -13.74 -13.51
N ALA A 159 -7.62 -14.54 -14.30
CA ALA A 159 -7.05 -15.57 -15.16
C ALA A 159 -6.16 -15.03 -16.31
N ASP A 160 -6.31 -13.75 -16.63
CA ASP A 160 -5.54 -13.04 -17.67
C ASP A 160 -4.41 -12.19 -17.05
N ASP A 161 -4.08 -12.44 -15.76
CA ASP A 161 -3.06 -11.72 -14.98
C ASP A 161 -3.35 -10.21 -14.85
N GLN A 162 -4.65 -9.86 -14.87
CA GLN A 162 -5.07 -8.47 -14.67
C GLN A 162 -5.40 -8.22 -13.20
N PRO A 163 -5.00 -7.07 -12.64
CA PRO A 163 -5.26 -6.75 -11.24
C PRO A 163 -6.75 -6.55 -10.97
N VAL A 164 -7.23 -7.15 -9.91
CA VAL A 164 -8.60 -7.01 -9.41
C VAL A 164 -8.54 -6.42 -8.01
N LEU A 165 -9.02 -5.18 -7.85
CA LEU A 165 -9.07 -4.50 -6.56
C LEU A 165 -10.52 -4.38 -6.09
N LEU A 166 -10.83 -5.01 -4.96
CA LEU A 166 -12.15 -5.03 -4.36
C LEU A 166 -12.13 -4.27 -3.03
N PHE A 167 -13.00 -3.26 -2.90
CA PHE A 167 -13.16 -2.51 -1.66
C PHE A 167 -14.30 -3.07 -0.83
N ALA A 168 -14.10 -3.17 0.49
CA ALA A 168 -15.16 -3.54 1.41
C ALA A 168 -16.16 -2.38 1.56
N GLU A 169 -17.44 -2.71 1.58
CA GLU A 169 -18.51 -1.75 1.87
C GLU A 169 -18.52 -1.41 3.36
N HIS A 170 -18.53 -0.12 3.70
CA HIS A 170 -18.70 0.32 5.09
C HIS A 170 -20.12 -0.06 5.57
N GLY A 171 -20.17 -0.74 6.72
CA GLY A 171 -21.43 -1.19 7.28
C GLY A 171 -21.97 -2.49 6.67
N ALA A 172 -21.16 -3.17 5.85
CA ALA A 172 -21.50 -4.50 5.33
C ALA A 172 -21.82 -5.45 6.51
N ARG A 173 -22.96 -6.15 6.41
CA ARG A 173 -23.23 -7.28 7.29
C ARG A 173 -22.26 -8.41 6.93
N ALA A 174 -21.90 -9.24 7.91
CA ALA A 174 -21.11 -10.42 7.65
C ALA A 174 -21.69 -11.18 6.45
N PRO A 175 -20.91 -11.45 5.38
CA PRO A 175 -21.41 -12.19 4.24
C PRO A 175 -21.84 -13.58 4.68
N GLN A 176 -22.97 -14.05 4.17
CA GLN A 176 -23.44 -15.44 4.42
C GLN A 176 -22.52 -16.46 3.70
N SER A 177 -21.69 -15.98 2.78
CA SER A 177 -20.62 -16.73 2.11
C SER A 177 -19.48 -15.75 1.82
N PRO A 178 -18.21 -16.19 1.80
CA PRO A 178 -17.11 -15.31 1.46
C PRO A 178 -17.34 -14.72 0.06
N PRO A 179 -17.16 -13.40 -0.13
CA PRO A 179 -17.32 -12.74 -1.42
C PRO A 179 -16.28 -13.20 -2.46
N TYR A 180 -15.23 -13.81 -1.98
CA TYR A 180 -14.16 -14.37 -2.77
C TYR A 180 -14.47 -15.85 -3.01
N GLY A 181 -14.81 -16.20 -4.25
CA GLY A 181 -14.98 -17.59 -4.64
C GLY A 181 -13.68 -18.33 -4.35
N GLY A 182 -13.68 -19.07 -3.25
CA GLY A 182 -12.58 -19.96 -2.94
C GLY A 182 -12.50 -20.99 -4.07
N THR A 183 -11.52 -20.82 -4.96
CA THR A 183 -11.02 -21.94 -5.70
C THR A 183 -10.39 -22.86 -4.66
N ASP A 184 -10.96 -24.07 -4.50
CA ASP A 184 -10.31 -25.20 -3.86
C ASP A 184 -9.00 -25.48 -4.61
N ALA A 185 -7.97 -24.68 -4.38
CA ALA A 185 -6.62 -25.02 -4.77
C ALA A 185 -6.21 -26.17 -3.83
N PRO A 186 -5.89 -27.36 -4.35
CA PRO A 186 -5.46 -28.45 -3.51
C PRO A 186 -4.19 -28.01 -2.78
N LEU A 187 -4.23 -28.08 -1.47
CA LEU A 187 -3.06 -27.95 -0.60
C LEU A 187 -2.00 -28.94 -1.12
N VAL A 188 -0.97 -28.41 -1.75
CA VAL A 188 0.21 -29.21 -2.12
C VAL A 188 0.86 -29.63 -0.80
N ARG A 189 0.83 -30.93 -0.53
CA ARG A 189 1.50 -31.58 0.60
C ARG A 189 3.01 -31.52 0.44
#